data_3245d1b6a81fd09cc0632d6520c67d3c
#
_entry.id   3245d1b6a81fd09cc0632d6520c67d3c
#
_cell.length_a   1.000
_cell.length_b   1.000
_cell.length_c   1.000
_cell.angle_alpha   90.00
_cell.angle_beta   90.00
_cell.angle_gamma   90.00
#
_symmetry.space_group_name_H-M   'P 1'
#
loop_
_entity.id
_entity.type
_entity.pdbx_description
1 polymer ?
#
loop_
_entity_poly.entity_id
_entity_poly.type
_entity_poly.pdbx_seq_one_letter_code
_entity_poly.pdbx_strand_id
1 'polypeptide(L)'
;FKPNAGLPKQKDGETYYDVSPEEFASVMRHVVDLGAVVIGGCCGTTPAHIAEMVKQCKDIPVKPIEKKSYTVVSSYGQSVFLGTGSKIIGERINPTGKKRFKQALKEHDLDYILKEGIAQQDNGAHILDVNVGLPDIDEPTLMKEVVQELQSVTNLPLQIDTVDTVAMENALRIYNGKAMVNSVSGKQESMDAVFPLIRKYGGVVIGLALDEDGIPATAEGRVQIA
;
A
#
# COMPACT_ATOMS: atom_id res chain seq x y z
N PHE A 1 -14.16 -9.66 -6.22
CA PHE A 1 -13.78 -10.15 -7.55
C PHE A 1 -14.91 -9.87 -8.56
N LYS A 2 -14.61 -9.24 -9.71
CA LYS A 2 -15.60 -8.80 -10.69
C LYS A 2 -15.04 -8.93 -12.12
N PRO A 3 -14.99 -10.16 -12.69
CA PRO A 3 -14.40 -10.41 -14.01
C PRO A 3 -15.38 -10.10 -15.15
N ASN A 4 -14.84 -9.98 -16.37
CA ASN A 4 -15.62 -10.05 -17.59
C ASN A 4 -16.09 -11.49 -17.86
N ALA A 5 -17.11 -11.64 -18.70
CA ALA A 5 -17.58 -12.94 -19.20
C ALA A 5 -16.67 -13.43 -20.36
N GLY A 6 -15.36 -13.52 -20.11
CA GLY A 6 -14.34 -13.85 -21.09
C GLY A 6 -13.65 -12.60 -21.71
N LEU A 7 -12.87 -12.82 -22.74
CA LEU A 7 -12.23 -11.75 -23.50
C LEU A 7 -13.20 -11.20 -24.58
N PRO A 8 -13.14 -9.89 -24.85
CA PRO A 8 -13.95 -9.32 -25.93
C PRO A 8 -13.55 -9.89 -27.29
N LYS A 9 -14.52 -10.35 -28.04
CA LYS A 9 -14.38 -10.84 -29.41
C LYS A 9 -15.15 -9.94 -30.37
N GLN A 10 -14.73 -9.90 -31.64
CA GLN A 10 -15.37 -9.11 -32.68
C GLN A 10 -16.02 -10.03 -33.70
N LYS A 11 -17.27 -9.75 -34.08
CA LYS A 11 -17.97 -10.39 -35.15
C LYS A 11 -18.92 -9.37 -35.83
N ASP A 12 -18.83 -9.23 -37.12
CA ASP A 12 -19.68 -8.33 -37.93
C ASP A 12 -19.68 -6.86 -37.44
N GLY A 13 -18.55 -6.41 -36.85
CA GLY A 13 -18.39 -5.06 -36.29
C GLY A 13 -18.93 -4.90 -34.85
N GLU A 14 -19.50 -5.93 -34.27
CA GLU A 14 -20.02 -5.93 -32.91
C GLU A 14 -19.09 -6.69 -31.93
N THR A 15 -18.99 -6.16 -30.69
CA THR A 15 -18.24 -6.83 -29.62
C THR A 15 -19.15 -7.81 -28.91
N TYR A 16 -18.71 -9.07 -28.78
CA TYR A 16 -19.42 -10.08 -28.01
C TYR A 16 -18.50 -10.81 -27.02
N TYR A 17 -19.11 -11.53 -26.07
CA TYR A 17 -18.46 -12.36 -25.06
C TYR A 17 -19.08 -13.74 -25.13
N ASP A 18 -18.28 -14.79 -25.04
CA ASP A 18 -18.69 -16.16 -25.33
C ASP A 18 -18.66 -17.13 -24.15
N VAL A 19 -18.35 -16.61 -22.95
CA VAL A 19 -18.46 -17.41 -21.71
C VAL A 19 -19.94 -17.53 -21.33
N SER A 20 -20.43 -18.76 -21.19
CA SER A 20 -21.82 -19.01 -20.81
C SER A 20 -22.10 -18.67 -19.33
N PRO A 21 -23.38 -18.47 -18.95
CA PRO A 21 -23.76 -18.29 -17.54
C PRO A 21 -23.29 -19.42 -16.63
N GLU A 22 -23.36 -20.66 -17.09
CA GLU A 22 -22.98 -21.85 -16.33
C GLU A 22 -21.47 -21.93 -16.12
N GLU A 23 -20.69 -21.66 -17.19
CA GLU A 23 -19.23 -21.64 -17.13
C GLU A 23 -18.76 -20.48 -16.22
N PHE A 24 -19.32 -19.29 -16.40
CA PHE A 24 -19.05 -18.14 -15.54
C PHE A 24 -19.30 -18.46 -14.06
N ALA A 25 -20.47 -19.02 -13.74
CA ALA A 25 -20.84 -19.34 -12.38
C ALA A 25 -19.95 -20.43 -11.76
N SER A 26 -19.53 -21.42 -12.54
CA SER A 26 -18.59 -22.47 -12.11
C SER A 26 -17.23 -21.89 -11.71
N VAL A 27 -16.69 -20.97 -12.53
CA VAL A 27 -15.43 -20.27 -12.21
C VAL A 27 -15.61 -19.39 -10.98
N MET A 28 -16.73 -18.66 -10.87
CA MET A 28 -17.01 -17.81 -9.72
C MET A 28 -17.17 -18.60 -8.43
N ARG A 29 -17.73 -19.80 -8.48
CA ARG A 29 -17.77 -20.73 -7.34
C ARG A 29 -16.36 -21.06 -6.86
N HIS A 30 -15.45 -21.40 -7.77
CA HIS A 30 -14.05 -21.65 -7.43
C HIS A 30 -13.37 -20.43 -6.79
N VAL A 31 -13.67 -19.21 -7.30
CA VAL A 31 -13.16 -17.97 -6.72
C VAL A 31 -13.65 -17.76 -5.29
N VAL A 32 -14.92 -18.12 -4.98
CA VAL A 32 -15.45 -18.11 -3.60
C VAL A 32 -14.75 -19.15 -2.74
N ASP A 33 -14.50 -20.34 -3.27
CA ASP A 33 -13.74 -21.39 -2.57
C ASP A 33 -12.30 -20.98 -2.25
N LEU A 34 -11.72 -20.05 -3.01
CA LEU A 34 -10.43 -19.41 -2.71
C LEU A 34 -10.51 -18.27 -1.68
N GLY A 35 -11.73 -17.89 -1.24
CA GLY A 35 -11.95 -16.94 -0.15
C GLY A 35 -12.46 -15.56 -0.59
N ALA A 36 -12.90 -15.38 -1.83
CA ALA A 36 -13.54 -14.13 -2.24
C ALA A 36 -14.91 -13.99 -1.57
N VAL A 37 -15.17 -12.85 -0.92
CA VAL A 37 -16.41 -12.58 -0.17
C VAL A 37 -17.33 -11.59 -0.90
N VAL A 38 -16.82 -10.86 -1.88
CA VAL A 38 -17.60 -9.97 -2.75
C VAL A 38 -17.34 -10.38 -4.19
N ILE A 39 -18.38 -10.84 -4.87
CA ILE A 39 -18.29 -11.33 -6.26
C ILE A 39 -19.35 -10.66 -7.14
N GLY A 40 -19.06 -10.54 -8.42
CA GLY A 40 -19.96 -9.95 -9.40
C GLY A 40 -19.45 -10.15 -10.82
N GLY A 41 -20.04 -9.45 -11.74
CA GLY A 41 -19.64 -9.47 -13.15
C GLY A 41 -19.28 -8.08 -13.67
N CYS A 42 -18.63 -8.02 -14.84
CA CYS A 42 -18.29 -6.81 -15.57
C CYS A 42 -18.73 -6.95 -17.04
N CYS A 43 -17.88 -6.61 -18.00
CA CYS A 43 -18.24 -6.63 -19.42
C CYS A 43 -18.67 -8.02 -19.89
N GLY A 44 -19.72 -8.07 -20.69
CA GLY A 44 -20.29 -9.31 -21.21
C GLY A 44 -21.19 -10.08 -20.24
N THR A 45 -21.24 -9.73 -18.95
CA THR A 45 -22.17 -10.38 -18.01
C THR A 45 -23.60 -9.85 -18.20
N THR A 46 -24.54 -10.77 -18.18
CA THR A 46 -25.97 -10.52 -18.31
C THR A 46 -26.69 -10.90 -17.01
N PRO A 47 -27.98 -10.55 -16.83
CA PRO A 47 -28.77 -11.06 -15.70
C PRO A 47 -28.74 -12.57 -15.54
N ALA A 48 -28.65 -13.34 -16.63
CA ALA A 48 -28.54 -14.81 -16.59
C ALA A 48 -27.24 -15.27 -15.92
N HIS A 49 -26.11 -14.65 -16.24
CA HIS A 49 -24.82 -14.93 -15.58
C HIS A 49 -24.91 -14.68 -14.07
N ILE A 50 -25.50 -13.56 -13.67
CA ILE A 50 -25.64 -13.21 -12.25
C ILE A 50 -26.60 -14.17 -11.53
N ALA A 51 -27.70 -14.52 -12.17
CA ALA A 51 -28.66 -15.48 -11.60
C ALA A 51 -28.04 -16.85 -11.37
N GLU A 52 -27.31 -17.38 -12.35
CA GLU A 52 -26.65 -18.69 -12.21
C GLU A 52 -25.50 -18.63 -11.17
N MET A 53 -24.72 -17.53 -11.14
CA MET A 53 -23.71 -17.30 -10.11
C MET A 53 -24.32 -17.28 -8.70
N VAL A 54 -25.40 -16.55 -8.49
CA VAL A 54 -26.11 -16.50 -7.21
C VAL A 54 -26.59 -17.89 -6.81
N LYS A 55 -27.19 -18.63 -7.73
CA LYS A 55 -27.68 -19.99 -7.48
C LYS A 55 -26.56 -20.93 -6.99
N GLN A 56 -25.36 -20.83 -7.58
CA GLN A 56 -24.22 -21.69 -7.23
C GLN A 56 -23.44 -21.22 -5.99
N CYS A 57 -23.47 -19.93 -5.64
CA CYS A 57 -22.59 -19.36 -4.62
C CYS A 57 -23.30 -18.92 -3.32
N LYS A 58 -24.61 -18.67 -3.32
CA LYS A 58 -25.33 -18.04 -2.19
C LYS A 58 -25.23 -18.81 -0.86
N ASP A 59 -25.12 -20.12 -0.91
CA ASP A 59 -25.11 -20.98 0.26
C ASP A 59 -23.69 -21.39 0.70
N ILE A 60 -22.64 -20.86 0.04
CA ILE A 60 -21.25 -21.14 0.41
C ILE A 60 -20.90 -20.26 1.61
N PRO A 61 -20.46 -20.85 2.73
CA PRO A 61 -20.05 -20.07 3.89
C PRO A 61 -18.80 -19.24 3.59
N VAL A 62 -18.77 -18.01 4.09
CA VAL A 62 -17.58 -17.16 4.00
C VAL A 62 -16.44 -17.81 4.79
N LYS A 63 -15.30 -17.98 4.13
CA LYS A 63 -14.10 -18.48 4.81
C LYS A 63 -13.59 -17.45 5.82
N PRO A 64 -13.21 -17.88 7.03
CA PRO A 64 -12.55 -16.99 7.98
C PRO A 64 -11.23 -16.50 7.41
N ILE A 65 -10.88 -15.26 7.76
CA ILE A 65 -9.57 -14.69 7.39
C ILE A 65 -8.49 -15.41 8.21
N GLU A 66 -7.63 -16.16 7.53
CA GLU A 66 -6.48 -16.81 8.17
C GLU A 66 -5.39 -15.78 8.48
N LYS A 67 -4.80 -15.90 9.69
CA LYS A 67 -3.65 -15.09 10.08
C LYS A 67 -2.46 -15.45 9.21
N LYS A 68 -1.91 -14.47 8.52
CA LYS A 68 -0.72 -14.64 7.68
C LYS A 68 0.55 -14.51 8.50
N SER A 69 1.51 -15.40 8.27
CA SER A 69 2.81 -15.46 8.99
C SER A 69 3.92 -14.66 8.30
N TYR A 70 3.59 -13.81 7.35
CA TYR A 70 4.56 -13.01 6.61
C TYR A 70 4.23 -11.52 6.70
N THR A 71 5.27 -10.70 6.62
CA THR A 71 5.15 -9.25 6.50
C THR A 71 5.29 -8.83 5.04
N VAL A 72 4.35 -8.04 4.56
CA VAL A 72 4.33 -7.55 3.19
C VAL A 72 3.88 -6.10 3.15
N VAL A 73 4.52 -5.30 2.30
CA VAL A 73 4.06 -3.99 1.88
C VAL A 73 3.71 -4.03 0.40
N SER A 74 2.81 -3.18 -0.04
CA SER A 74 2.40 -3.15 -1.44
C SER A 74 2.09 -1.74 -1.92
N SER A 75 2.26 -1.53 -3.21
CA SER A 75 1.65 -0.45 -3.97
C SER A 75 0.41 -0.97 -4.71
N TYR A 76 -0.13 -0.16 -5.62
CA TYR A 76 -1.17 -0.59 -6.55
C TYR A 76 -0.68 -1.64 -7.57
N GLY A 77 0.63 -1.72 -7.84
CA GLY A 77 1.22 -2.52 -8.92
C GLY A 77 2.04 -3.71 -8.45
N GLN A 78 2.56 -3.72 -7.22
CA GLN A 78 3.43 -4.80 -6.74
C GLN A 78 3.41 -4.97 -5.23
N SER A 79 3.90 -6.13 -4.78
CA SER A 79 4.08 -6.47 -3.37
C SER A 79 5.54 -6.77 -3.06
N VAL A 80 6.02 -6.30 -1.92
CA VAL A 80 7.37 -6.56 -1.42
C VAL A 80 7.27 -7.32 -0.10
N PHE A 81 7.71 -8.58 -0.13
CA PHE A 81 7.76 -9.43 1.06
C PHE A 81 9.02 -9.13 1.88
N LEU A 82 8.83 -8.86 3.16
CA LEU A 82 9.91 -8.61 4.12
C LEU A 82 10.29 -9.91 4.84
N GLY A 83 11.57 -10.06 5.19
CA GLY A 83 12.08 -11.27 5.82
C GLY A 83 12.46 -12.40 4.86
N THR A 84 12.35 -12.21 3.55
CA THR A 84 12.73 -13.19 2.51
C THR A 84 13.99 -12.77 1.76
N GLY A 85 15.00 -12.29 2.46
CA GLY A 85 16.23 -11.73 1.93
C GLY A 85 16.28 -10.21 2.06
N SER A 86 17.41 -9.61 1.72
CA SER A 86 17.64 -8.17 1.84
C SER A 86 16.73 -7.37 0.91
N LYS A 87 16.16 -6.29 1.42
CA LYS A 87 15.40 -5.31 0.65
C LYS A 87 16.05 -3.94 0.79
N ILE A 88 16.09 -3.19 -0.30
CA ILE A 88 16.64 -1.84 -0.33
C ILE A 88 15.47 -0.87 -0.21
N ILE A 89 15.52 -0.02 0.82
CA ILE A 89 14.66 1.14 0.96
C ILE A 89 15.46 2.36 0.47
N GLY A 90 15.00 2.99 -0.59
CA GLY A 90 15.64 4.18 -1.14
C GLY A 90 15.27 5.41 -0.32
N GLU A 91 16.30 6.13 0.20
CA GLU A 91 16.13 7.25 1.16
C GLU A 91 16.60 8.59 0.55
N ARG A 92 16.41 8.81 -0.75
CA ARG A 92 16.83 10.08 -1.36
C ARG A 92 15.76 11.18 -1.24
N ILE A 93 14.49 10.81 -1.10
CA ILE A 93 13.37 11.73 -0.85
C ILE A 93 13.33 12.05 0.66
N ASN A 94 14.33 12.79 1.12
CA ASN A 94 14.50 13.16 2.53
C ASN A 94 15.39 14.41 2.62
N PRO A 95 14.98 15.48 3.34
CA PRO A 95 15.74 16.71 3.45
C PRO A 95 17.02 16.61 4.28
N THR A 96 17.19 15.57 5.09
CA THR A 96 18.31 15.43 6.03
C THR A 96 19.65 15.39 5.27
N GLY A 97 20.51 16.38 5.53
CA GLY A 97 21.83 16.49 4.90
C GLY A 97 21.83 16.90 3.41
N LYS A 98 20.68 17.10 2.77
CA LYS A 98 20.56 17.30 1.31
C LYS A 98 20.10 18.74 0.99
N LYS A 99 21.04 19.65 0.74
CA LYS A 99 20.73 21.07 0.47
C LYS A 99 19.79 21.28 -0.73
N ARG A 100 20.03 20.58 -1.86
CA ARG A 100 19.21 20.73 -3.07
C ARG A 100 17.79 20.21 -2.81
N PHE A 101 17.62 19.12 -2.06
CA PHE A 101 16.31 18.58 -1.73
C PHE A 101 15.53 19.55 -0.82
N LYS A 102 16.19 20.14 0.20
CA LYS A 102 15.58 21.19 1.03
C LYS A 102 15.09 22.38 0.21
N GLN A 103 15.87 22.78 -0.79
CA GLN A 103 15.47 23.86 -1.69
C GLN A 103 14.26 23.45 -2.54
N ALA A 104 14.24 22.23 -3.08
CA ALA A 104 13.12 21.71 -3.86
C ALA A 104 11.81 21.71 -3.06
N LEU A 105 11.85 21.30 -1.77
CA LEU A 105 10.69 21.39 -0.89
C LEU A 105 10.19 22.82 -0.71
N LYS A 106 11.10 23.77 -0.48
CA LYS A 106 10.76 25.20 -0.30
C LYS A 106 10.21 25.86 -1.57
N GLU A 107 10.72 25.47 -2.72
CA GLU A 107 10.31 25.97 -4.03
C GLU A 107 9.13 25.20 -4.63
N HIS A 108 8.65 24.16 -3.93
CA HIS A 108 7.59 23.26 -4.41
C HIS A 108 7.95 22.62 -5.77
N ASP A 109 9.24 22.24 -5.94
CA ASP A 109 9.79 21.63 -7.16
C ASP A 109 9.50 20.11 -7.15
N LEU A 110 8.24 19.76 -7.45
CA LEU A 110 7.77 18.38 -7.49
C LEU A 110 8.53 17.58 -8.55
N ASP A 111 8.87 18.17 -9.68
CA ASP A 111 9.62 17.50 -10.75
C ASP A 111 10.96 16.95 -10.25
N TYR A 112 11.66 17.71 -9.41
CA TYR A 112 12.89 17.24 -8.80
C TYR A 112 12.65 16.07 -7.84
N ILE A 113 11.61 16.17 -7.00
CA ILE A 113 11.24 15.13 -6.03
C ILE A 113 10.88 13.82 -6.77
N LEU A 114 10.09 13.90 -7.83
CA LEU A 114 9.70 12.74 -8.62
C LEU A 114 10.88 12.10 -9.35
N LYS A 115 11.82 12.90 -9.88
CA LYS A 115 13.07 12.41 -10.48
C LYS A 115 13.92 11.63 -9.49
N GLU A 116 14.00 12.07 -8.23
CA GLU A 116 14.69 11.31 -7.16
C GLU A 116 14.02 9.95 -6.92
N GLY A 117 12.68 9.89 -6.97
CA GLY A 117 11.93 8.63 -6.86
C GLY A 117 12.24 7.67 -8.00
N ILE A 118 12.12 8.14 -9.25
CA ILE A 118 12.39 7.35 -10.46
C ILE A 118 13.85 6.86 -10.45
N ALA A 119 14.82 7.74 -10.16
CA ALA A 119 16.23 7.37 -10.12
C ALA A 119 16.52 6.27 -9.10
N GLN A 120 15.86 6.26 -7.95
CA GLN A 120 16.00 5.21 -6.95
C GLN A 120 15.40 3.88 -7.44
N GLN A 121 14.25 3.90 -8.10
CA GLN A 121 13.66 2.73 -8.74
C GLN A 121 14.62 2.13 -9.78
N ASP A 122 15.16 2.95 -10.66
CA ASP A 122 16.10 2.53 -11.72
C ASP A 122 17.40 1.95 -11.15
N ASN A 123 17.79 2.39 -9.95
CA ASN A 123 18.94 1.86 -9.22
C ASN A 123 18.61 0.68 -8.28
N GLY A 124 17.41 0.08 -8.41
CA GLY A 124 17.06 -1.17 -7.77
C GLY A 124 16.52 -1.05 -6.35
N ALA A 125 16.00 0.11 -5.95
CA ALA A 125 15.22 0.21 -4.72
C ALA A 125 13.97 -0.68 -4.80
N HIS A 126 13.57 -1.26 -3.67
CA HIS A 126 12.35 -2.07 -3.55
C HIS A 126 11.20 -1.27 -2.94
N ILE A 127 11.53 -0.28 -2.13
CA ILE A 127 10.60 0.61 -1.40
C ILE A 127 11.21 2.01 -1.45
N LEU A 128 10.40 3.04 -1.52
CA LEU A 128 10.86 4.43 -1.41
C LEU A 128 10.46 5.01 -0.06
N ASP A 129 11.44 5.51 0.69
CA ASP A 129 11.24 6.33 1.87
C ASP A 129 10.89 7.76 1.45
N VAL A 130 9.82 8.31 2.03
CA VAL A 130 9.29 9.63 1.69
C VAL A 130 9.21 10.48 2.94
N ASN A 131 10.12 11.43 3.06
CA ASN A 131 10.15 12.43 4.11
C ASN A 131 10.19 13.84 3.50
N VAL A 132 9.22 14.66 3.84
CA VAL A 132 9.13 16.06 3.39
C VAL A 132 9.14 17.05 4.57
N GLY A 133 9.42 16.54 5.79
CA GLY A 133 9.46 17.33 7.01
C GLY A 133 10.57 18.37 7.00
N LEU A 134 10.20 19.63 7.00
CA LEU A 134 11.13 20.77 7.07
C LEU A 134 10.45 21.92 7.84
N PRO A 135 11.17 22.62 8.74
CA PRO A 135 10.62 23.82 9.36
C PRO A 135 10.09 24.81 8.31
N ASP A 136 9.02 25.51 8.63
CA ASP A 136 8.36 26.51 7.79
C ASP A 136 7.63 25.97 6.53
N ILE A 137 7.36 24.65 6.46
CA ILE A 137 6.57 24.03 5.39
C ILE A 137 5.28 23.43 5.98
N ASP A 138 4.18 23.52 5.24
CA ASP A 138 2.95 22.75 5.51
C ASP A 138 3.17 21.28 5.13
N GLU A 139 3.78 20.52 6.05
CA GLU A 139 4.11 19.12 5.85
C GLU A 139 2.88 18.26 5.54
N PRO A 140 1.74 18.39 6.23
CA PRO A 140 0.53 17.60 5.94
C PRO A 140 0.03 17.73 4.50
N THR A 141 0.03 18.93 3.96
CA THR A 141 -0.40 19.18 2.57
C THR A 141 0.65 18.67 1.59
N LEU A 142 1.93 18.96 1.81
CA LEU A 142 3.01 18.57 0.91
C LEU A 142 3.21 17.04 0.89
N MET A 143 3.14 16.37 2.04
CA MET A 143 3.26 14.91 2.14
C MET A 143 2.17 14.22 1.31
N LYS A 144 0.92 14.68 1.44
CA LYS A 144 -0.19 14.15 0.64
C LYS A 144 0.07 14.30 -0.84
N GLU A 145 0.50 15.48 -1.28
CA GLU A 145 0.75 15.78 -2.68
C GLU A 145 1.91 14.95 -3.24
N VAL A 146 3.05 14.91 -2.54
CA VAL A 146 4.22 14.12 -2.96
C VAL A 146 3.88 12.63 -3.04
N VAL A 147 3.13 12.08 -2.07
CA VAL A 147 2.69 10.68 -2.11
C VAL A 147 1.74 10.43 -3.29
N GLN A 148 0.84 11.35 -3.59
CA GLN A 148 -0.06 11.23 -4.73
C GLN A 148 0.70 11.22 -6.05
N GLU A 149 1.62 12.15 -6.25
CA GLU A 149 2.40 12.29 -7.47
C GLU A 149 3.40 11.13 -7.66
N LEU A 150 4.07 10.66 -6.60
CA LEU A 150 4.94 9.50 -6.67
C LEU A 150 4.18 8.25 -7.15
N GLN A 151 2.96 8.03 -6.70
CA GLN A 151 2.13 6.91 -7.17
C GLN A 151 1.78 6.99 -8.66
N SER A 152 1.90 8.16 -9.30
CA SER A 152 1.67 8.31 -10.74
C SER A 152 2.89 7.93 -11.59
N VAL A 153 4.10 7.96 -11.02
CA VAL A 153 5.36 7.77 -11.75
C VAL A 153 6.16 6.53 -11.35
N THR A 154 5.83 5.91 -10.21
CA THR A 154 6.48 4.69 -9.74
C THR A 154 5.45 3.68 -9.22
N ASN A 155 5.76 2.39 -9.40
CA ASN A 155 4.97 1.31 -8.81
C ASN A 155 5.60 0.72 -7.54
N LEU A 156 6.68 1.32 -7.02
CA LEU A 156 7.29 0.88 -5.77
C LEU A 156 6.37 1.18 -4.58
N PRO A 157 6.31 0.30 -3.57
CA PRO A 157 5.70 0.65 -2.29
C PRO A 157 6.41 1.83 -1.64
N LEU A 158 5.63 2.66 -0.91
CA LEU A 158 6.17 3.81 -0.19
C LEU A 158 6.25 3.53 1.31
N GLN A 159 7.29 4.07 1.92
CA GLN A 159 7.46 4.23 3.35
C GLN A 159 7.17 5.69 3.69
N ILE A 160 6.14 5.94 4.47
CA ILE A 160 5.77 7.27 4.95
C ILE A 160 6.62 7.59 6.17
N ASP A 161 7.56 8.51 6.02
CA ASP A 161 8.52 8.89 7.06
C ASP A 161 8.17 10.28 7.60
N THR A 162 7.46 10.31 8.71
CA THR A 162 7.09 11.53 9.40
C THR A 162 6.73 11.27 10.87
N VAL A 163 6.95 12.27 11.70
CA VAL A 163 6.46 12.32 13.10
C VAL A 163 5.14 13.08 13.22
N ASP A 164 4.73 13.82 12.18
CA ASP A 164 3.46 14.52 12.14
C ASP A 164 2.33 13.55 11.80
N THR A 165 1.45 13.30 12.77
CA THR A 165 0.34 12.35 12.61
C THR A 165 -0.72 12.82 11.62
N VAL A 166 -0.85 14.13 11.37
CA VAL A 166 -1.75 14.67 10.36
C VAL A 166 -1.19 14.44 8.97
N ALA A 167 0.12 14.67 8.78
CA ALA A 167 0.82 14.35 7.54
C ALA A 167 0.75 12.85 7.24
N MET A 168 0.99 12.00 8.26
CA MET A 168 0.89 10.55 8.18
C MET A 168 -0.52 10.11 7.75
N GLU A 169 -1.56 10.62 8.42
CA GLU A 169 -2.94 10.26 8.08
C GLU A 169 -3.33 10.71 6.67
N ASN A 170 -2.96 11.92 6.27
CA ASN A 170 -3.23 12.45 4.94
C ASN A 170 -2.59 11.58 3.84
N ALA A 171 -1.34 11.13 4.04
CA ALA A 171 -0.66 10.22 3.13
C ALA A 171 -1.33 8.85 3.08
N LEU A 172 -1.58 8.23 4.23
CA LEU A 172 -2.20 6.90 4.33
C LEU A 172 -3.60 6.86 3.72
N ARG A 173 -4.35 7.95 3.81
CA ARG A 173 -5.73 8.05 3.27
C ARG A 173 -5.77 7.94 1.76
N ILE A 174 -4.74 8.40 1.05
CA ILE A 174 -4.72 8.41 -0.43
C ILE A 174 -3.77 7.36 -1.01
N TYR A 175 -3.13 6.58 -0.16
CA TYR A 175 -2.19 5.56 -0.59
C TYR A 175 -2.90 4.30 -1.12
N ASN A 176 -2.58 3.90 -2.35
CA ASN A 176 -3.16 2.74 -3.02
C ASN A 176 -2.33 1.48 -2.74
N GLY A 177 -2.49 0.90 -1.57
CA GLY A 177 -1.76 -0.29 -1.19
C GLY A 177 -1.62 -0.43 0.33
N LYS A 178 -0.65 -1.24 0.75
CA LYS A 178 -0.27 -1.40 2.15
C LYS A 178 1.06 -0.69 2.39
N ALA A 179 0.99 0.53 2.91
CA ALA A 179 2.15 1.37 3.17
C ALA A 179 3.04 0.80 4.30
N MET A 180 4.31 1.20 4.29
CA MET A 180 5.18 1.17 5.46
C MET A 180 5.15 2.55 6.12
N VAL A 181 5.27 2.59 7.44
CA VAL A 181 5.34 3.83 8.22
C VAL A 181 6.63 3.83 9.03
N ASN A 182 7.37 4.91 8.97
CA ASN A 182 8.56 5.20 9.74
C ASN A 182 8.27 6.42 10.64
N SER A 183 8.10 6.26 11.92
CA SER A 183 8.22 5.07 12.75
C SER A 183 7.35 5.20 14.02
N VAL A 184 7.29 4.13 14.78
CA VAL A 184 6.80 4.14 16.16
C VAL A 184 7.94 3.79 17.10
N SER A 185 8.00 4.41 18.27
CA SER A 185 8.92 4.03 19.35
C SER A 185 8.18 3.37 20.51
N GLY A 186 8.92 2.81 21.47
CA GLY A 186 8.36 2.26 22.70
C GLY A 186 7.77 3.31 23.66
N LYS A 187 7.83 4.60 23.33
CA LYS A 187 7.17 5.65 24.10
C LYS A 187 5.66 5.54 23.99
N GLN A 188 4.96 5.65 25.12
CA GLN A 188 3.51 5.54 25.17
C GLN A 188 2.83 6.56 24.22
N GLU A 189 3.30 7.81 24.24
CA GLU A 189 2.79 8.86 23.35
C GLU A 189 2.93 8.49 21.87
N SER A 190 4.06 7.91 21.47
CA SER A 190 4.30 7.46 20.08
C SER A 190 3.37 6.33 19.69
N MET A 191 3.18 5.35 20.58
CA MET A 191 2.28 4.22 20.33
C MET A 191 0.82 4.67 20.24
N ASP A 192 0.37 5.56 21.12
CA ASP A 192 -0.99 6.09 21.15
C ASP A 192 -1.31 6.94 19.90
N ALA A 193 -0.30 7.60 19.34
CA ALA A 193 -0.45 8.40 18.14
C ALA A 193 -0.43 7.57 16.86
N VAL A 194 0.47 6.59 16.74
CA VAL A 194 0.74 5.87 15.48
C VAL A 194 -0.13 4.61 15.32
N PHE A 195 -0.27 3.76 16.36
CA PHE A 195 -0.99 2.50 16.23
C PHE A 195 -2.45 2.61 15.80
N PRO A 196 -3.23 3.63 16.22
CA PRO A 196 -4.59 3.82 15.68
C PRO A 196 -4.61 4.04 14.16
N LEU A 197 -3.64 4.78 13.62
CA LEU A 197 -3.51 5.00 12.18
C LEU A 197 -3.13 3.71 11.45
N ILE A 198 -2.15 2.97 11.96
CA ILE A 198 -1.76 1.68 11.39
C ILE A 198 -2.94 0.70 11.39
N ARG A 199 -3.69 0.63 12.47
CA ARG A 199 -4.89 -0.23 12.57
C ARG A 199 -5.98 0.19 11.58
N LYS A 200 -6.17 1.49 11.42
CA LYS A 200 -7.20 2.06 10.53
C LYS A 200 -6.89 1.81 9.05
N TYR A 201 -5.64 1.99 8.65
CA TYR A 201 -5.22 1.91 7.25
C TYR A 201 -4.55 0.58 6.86
N GLY A 202 -4.21 -0.26 7.82
CA GLY A 202 -3.65 -1.60 7.57
C GLY A 202 -2.17 -1.60 7.20
N GLY A 203 -1.40 -0.59 7.60
CA GLY A 203 0.03 -0.46 7.29
C GLY A 203 0.94 -1.46 8.00
N VAL A 204 2.22 -1.42 7.64
CA VAL A 204 3.34 -2.01 8.37
C VAL A 204 4.10 -0.85 9.02
N VAL A 205 4.62 -1.04 10.21
CA VAL A 205 5.35 0.02 10.93
C VAL A 205 6.76 -0.42 11.29
N ILE A 206 7.71 0.51 11.18
CA ILE A 206 9.06 0.37 11.74
C ILE A 206 8.98 0.65 13.23
N GLY A 207 9.34 -0.34 14.07
CA GLY A 207 9.47 -0.18 15.50
C GLY A 207 10.89 0.23 15.90
N LEU A 208 11.04 1.33 16.61
CA LEU A 208 12.31 1.76 17.18
C LEU A 208 12.42 1.23 18.61
N ALA A 209 13.45 0.45 18.88
CA ALA A 209 13.74 -0.10 20.20
C ALA A 209 14.33 0.98 21.14
N LEU A 210 13.53 1.98 21.44
CA LEU A 210 13.78 3.07 22.39
C LEU A 210 12.46 3.46 23.08
N ASP A 211 12.54 3.94 24.32
CA ASP A 211 11.41 4.39 25.14
C ASP A 211 11.69 5.73 25.82
N GLU A 212 11.00 6.04 26.91
CA GLU A 212 11.16 7.26 27.68
C GLU A 212 12.57 7.42 28.27
N ASP A 213 13.24 6.30 28.58
CA ASP A 213 14.61 6.29 29.11
C ASP A 213 15.68 6.36 28.00
N GLY A 214 15.24 6.34 26.74
CA GLY A 214 16.09 6.47 25.57
C GLY A 214 16.45 5.14 24.91
N ILE A 215 17.65 5.04 24.33
CA ILE A 215 18.10 3.85 23.60
C ILE A 215 18.86 2.94 24.56
N PRO A 216 18.39 1.70 24.85
CA PRO A 216 19.11 0.77 25.70
C PRO A 216 20.49 0.42 25.14
N ALA A 217 21.47 0.35 26.04
CA ALA A 217 22.85 0.00 25.69
C ALA A 217 23.03 -1.48 25.34
N THR A 218 22.15 -2.37 25.85
CA THR A 218 22.25 -3.83 25.66
C THR A 218 21.22 -4.36 24.66
N ALA A 219 21.52 -5.52 24.06
CA ALA A 219 20.61 -6.20 23.17
C ALA A 219 19.32 -6.64 23.89
N GLU A 220 19.45 -7.15 25.12
CA GLU A 220 18.34 -7.59 25.97
C GLU A 220 17.38 -6.42 26.25
N GLY A 221 17.92 -5.26 26.62
CA GLY A 221 17.10 -4.06 26.84
C GLY A 221 16.33 -3.64 25.60
N ARG A 222 16.94 -3.72 24.41
CA ARG A 222 16.27 -3.42 23.14
C ARG A 222 15.17 -4.42 22.80
N VAL A 223 15.39 -5.71 23.08
CA VAL A 223 14.38 -6.76 22.88
C VAL A 223 13.18 -6.58 23.81
N GLN A 224 13.41 -6.06 25.04
CA GLN A 224 12.31 -5.80 25.97
C GLN A 224 11.37 -4.68 25.53
N ILE A 225 11.89 -3.69 24.77
CA ILE A 225 11.07 -2.61 24.21
C ILE A 225 10.33 -3.07 22.95
N ALA A 226 10.93 -3.95 22.15
CA ALA A 226 10.37 -4.42 20.88
C ALA A 226 9.31 -5.51 21.07
#